data_36cb75f0e5159be77a705db395af8a8e
#
_entry.id   36cb75f0e5159be77a705db395af8a8e
#
_cell.length_a   1.000
_cell.length_b   1.000
_cell.length_c   1.000
_cell.angle_alpha   90.00
_cell.angle_beta   90.00
_cell.angle_gamma   90.00
#
_symmetry.space_group_name_H-M   'P 1'
#
loop_
_entity.id
_entity.type
_entity.pdbx_description
1 polymer ?
#
loop_
_entity_poly.entity_id
_entity_poly.type
_entity_poly.pdbx_seq_one_letter_code
_entity_poly.pdbx_strand_id
1 'polypeptide(L)'
;DCPRFRADAPLQPGTTVPLAGLAWEVHAAPGHDPHSVVLFEPVSATLISADALWENGFGVVFPEIEGTAAFDEVAATLDVIERLAPRTVIPGHGPVFTDAPRALATARKRLEGFVRSPGKHALYAAKVLLKYKLLELQHTTVPALQQWADGTPYFGLLHQAHFADQPKAQ
;
A
#
# COMPACT_ATOMS: atom_id res chain seq x y z
N ASP A 1 -8.65 -20.62 3.38
CA ASP A 1 -8.75 -20.35 1.92
C ASP A 1 -9.97 -19.48 1.64
N CYS A 2 -9.78 -18.40 0.89
CA CYS A 2 -10.89 -17.62 0.38
C CYS A 2 -11.52 -18.39 -0.81
N PRO A 3 -12.83 -18.63 -0.84
CA PRO A 3 -13.46 -19.28 -1.98
C PRO A 3 -13.29 -18.40 -3.23
N ARG A 4 -13.15 -19.04 -4.38
CA ARG A 4 -13.10 -18.31 -5.66
C ARG A 4 -14.39 -17.53 -5.85
N PHE A 5 -14.25 -16.26 -6.19
CA PHE A 5 -15.38 -15.42 -6.59
C PHE A 5 -15.16 -14.92 -8.03
N ARG A 6 -16.22 -14.44 -8.63
CA ARG A 6 -16.20 -13.81 -9.94
C ARG A 6 -16.60 -12.34 -9.76
N ALA A 7 -15.81 -11.44 -10.34
CA ALA A 7 -16.18 -10.03 -10.40
C ALA A 7 -17.23 -9.82 -11.50
N ASP A 8 -18.28 -9.07 -11.21
CA ASP A 8 -19.32 -8.72 -12.19
C ASP A 8 -18.84 -7.59 -13.11
N ALA A 9 -18.09 -6.64 -12.57
CA ALA A 9 -17.51 -5.52 -13.31
C ALA A 9 -16.28 -4.95 -12.57
N PRO A 10 -15.34 -4.32 -13.30
CA PRO A 10 -14.24 -3.56 -12.68
C PRO A 10 -14.74 -2.21 -12.15
N LEU A 11 -14.12 -1.72 -11.08
CA LEU A 11 -14.26 -0.34 -10.62
C LEU A 11 -13.42 0.58 -11.53
N GLN A 12 -14.08 1.44 -12.28
CA GLN A 12 -13.42 2.35 -13.24
C GLN A 12 -13.23 3.72 -12.60
N PRO A 13 -11.99 4.26 -12.47
CA PRO A 13 -11.79 5.63 -12.04
C PRO A 13 -12.56 6.65 -12.88
N GLY A 14 -13.13 7.66 -12.24
CA GLY A 14 -13.99 8.67 -12.86
C GLY A 14 -15.46 8.25 -13.02
N THR A 15 -15.84 7.06 -12.54
CA THR A 15 -17.24 6.61 -12.50
C THR A 15 -17.83 6.73 -11.11
N THR A 16 -19.12 6.48 -11.00
CA THR A 16 -19.86 6.39 -9.74
C THR A 16 -20.50 5.01 -9.62
N VAL A 17 -20.41 4.41 -8.44
CA VAL A 17 -21.01 3.09 -8.16
C VAL A 17 -22.00 3.19 -6.99
N PRO A 18 -23.13 2.48 -7.05
CA PRO A 18 -24.05 2.41 -5.93
C PRO A 18 -23.54 1.40 -4.89
N LEU A 19 -23.36 1.85 -3.65
CA LEU A 19 -23.00 1.00 -2.53
C LEU A 19 -23.85 1.38 -1.31
N ALA A 20 -24.59 0.42 -0.74
CA ALA A 20 -25.50 0.62 0.40
C ALA A 20 -26.51 1.77 0.20
N GLY A 21 -27.02 1.94 -1.02
CA GLY A 21 -28.00 2.98 -1.34
C GLY A 21 -27.41 4.38 -1.53
N LEU A 22 -26.08 4.54 -1.44
CA LEU A 22 -25.35 5.78 -1.64
C LEU A 22 -24.58 5.74 -2.96
N ALA A 23 -24.28 6.92 -3.53
CA ALA A 23 -23.49 7.08 -4.73
C ALA A 23 -22.02 7.34 -4.34
N TRP A 24 -21.12 6.42 -4.71
CA TRP A 24 -19.69 6.51 -4.40
C TRP A 24 -18.89 6.82 -5.66
N GLU A 25 -18.12 7.88 -5.63
CA GLU A 25 -17.17 8.23 -6.67
C GLU A 25 -15.95 7.30 -6.61
N VAL A 26 -15.50 6.82 -7.76
CA VAL A 26 -14.31 5.98 -7.90
C VAL A 26 -13.14 6.85 -8.33
N HIS A 27 -12.10 6.95 -7.52
CA HIS A 27 -10.88 7.69 -7.84
C HIS A 27 -9.69 6.74 -7.95
N ALA A 28 -8.82 6.94 -8.95
CA ALA A 28 -7.55 6.22 -9.04
C ALA A 28 -6.67 6.55 -7.83
N ALA A 29 -6.02 5.54 -7.29
CA ALA A 29 -5.15 5.64 -6.13
C ALA A 29 -3.90 4.74 -6.26
N PRO A 30 -3.11 4.90 -7.36
CA PRO A 30 -1.91 4.09 -7.55
C PRO A 30 -0.87 4.37 -6.47
N GLY A 31 0.10 3.45 -6.33
CA GLY A 31 1.25 3.56 -5.43
C GLY A 31 1.51 2.30 -4.63
N HIS A 32 0.58 1.86 -3.75
CA HIS A 32 0.68 0.53 -3.12
C HIS A 32 0.41 -0.59 -4.13
N ASP A 33 -0.53 -0.38 -5.00
CA ASP A 33 -0.85 -1.20 -6.16
C ASP A 33 -1.20 -0.26 -7.33
N PRO A 34 -0.67 -0.49 -8.56
CA PRO A 34 -0.84 0.42 -9.69
C PRO A 34 -2.30 0.55 -10.16
N HIS A 35 -3.14 -0.41 -9.79
CA HIS A 35 -4.58 -0.44 -10.16
C HIS A 35 -5.51 -0.12 -8.98
N SER A 36 -4.97 0.29 -7.84
CA SER A 36 -5.76 0.66 -6.67
C SER A 36 -6.72 1.80 -6.96
N VAL A 37 -7.87 1.73 -6.29
CA VAL A 37 -8.87 2.80 -6.27
C VAL A 37 -9.29 3.11 -4.83
N VAL A 38 -9.76 4.33 -4.62
CA VAL A 38 -10.48 4.74 -3.41
C VAL A 38 -11.92 5.10 -3.78
N LEU A 39 -12.84 4.91 -2.84
CA LEU A 39 -14.25 5.25 -3.01
C LEU A 39 -14.59 6.43 -2.11
N PHE A 40 -15.19 7.47 -2.67
CA PHE A 40 -15.59 8.66 -1.93
C PHE A 40 -17.10 8.89 -2.02
N GLU A 41 -17.75 9.05 -0.87
CA GLU A 41 -19.17 9.43 -0.78
C GLU A 41 -19.25 10.91 -0.42
N PRO A 42 -19.69 11.79 -1.36
CA PRO A 42 -19.56 13.25 -1.20
C PRO A 42 -20.51 13.87 -0.18
N VAL A 43 -21.68 13.27 0.10
CA VAL A 43 -22.68 13.85 1.02
C VAL A 43 -22.19 13.75 2.47
N SER A 44 -21.73 12.60 2.90
CA SER A 44 -21.14 12.38 4.22
C SER A 44 -19.66 12.76 4.28
N ALA A 45 -19.01 12.96 3.13
CA ALA A 45 -17.57 13.08 2.97
C ALA A 45 -16.83 11.88 3.58
N THR A 46 -17.30 10.66 3.26
CA THR A 46 -16.70 9.42 3.72
C THR A 46 -15.81 8.84 2.62
N LEU A 47 -14.59 8.48 2.97
CA LEU A 47 -13.61 7.85 2.08
C LEU A 47 -13.34 6.41 2.50
N ILE A 48 -13.48 5.45 1.60
CA ILE A 48 -12.89 4.11 1.73
C ILE A 48 -11.54 4.17 1.05
N SER A 49 -10.49 4.22 1.86
CA SER A 49 -9.12 4.50 1.36
C SER A 49 -8.29 3.26 1.07
N ALA A 50 -8.77 2.06 1.36
CA ALA A 50 -7.98 0.83 1.24
C ALA A 50 -6.58 1.02 1.83
N ASP A 51 -5.52 0.72 1.06
CA ASP A 51 -4.13 0.86 1.49
C ASP A 51 -3.47 2.17 1.04
N ALA A 52 -4.25 3.07 0.39
CA ALA A 52 -3.77 4.39 0.00
C ALA A 52 -3.55 5.35 1.19
N LEU A 53 -4.38 5.23 2.25
CA LEU A 53 -4.23 6.04 3.46
C LEU A 53 -4.74 5.30 4.69
N TRP A 54 -3.88 5.14 5.70
CA TRP A 54 -4.21 4.69 7.05
C TRP A 54 -4.07 5.84 8.04
N GLU A 55 -4.52 5.69 9.27
CA GLU A 55 -4.34 6.70 10.31
C GLU A 55 -2.85 7.06 10.53
N ASN A 56 -1.95 6.06 10.37
CA ASN A 56 -0.52 6.22 10.62
C ASN A 56 0.34 5.84 9.40
N GLY A 57 -0.10 6.20 8.19
CA GLY A 57 0.66 5.99 6.95
C GLY A 57 -0.17 5.39 5.82
N PHE A 58 0.44 4.49 5.06
CA PHE A 58 -0.13 3.85 3.87
C PHE A 58 0.50 2.47 3.66
N GLY A 59 -0.05 1.68 2.73
CA GLY A 59 0.46 0.36 2.35
C GLY A 59 1.91 0.38 1.87
N VAL A 60 2.60 -0.75 2.01
CA VAL A 60 3.98 -0.86 1.53
C VAL A 60 4.04 -0.66 0.01
N VAL A 61 5.07 0.00 -0.47
CA VAL A 61 5.32 0.25 -1.90
C VAL A 61 6.52 -0.58 -2.34
N PHE A 62 6.51 -1.05 -3.57
CA PHE A 62 7.54 -1.92 -4.13
C PHE A 62 8.15 -1.32 -5.40
N PRO A 63 8.94 -0.23 -5.32
CA PRO A 63 9.49 0.46 -6.49
C PRO A 63 10.33 -0.44 -7.39
N GLU A 64 10.93 -1.48 -6.84
CA GLU A 64 11.76 -2.45 -7.54
C GLU A 64 10.94 -3.38 -8.46
N ILE A 65 9.62 -3.46 -8.25
CA ILE A 65 8.69 -4.24 -9.08
C ILE A 65 7.86 -3.30 -9.96
N GLU A 66 7.34 -2.22 -9.38
CA GLU A 66 6.37 -1.32 -10.01
C GLU A 66 7.06 -0.20 -10.82
N GLY A 67 8.35 0.01 -10.59
CA GLY A 67 9.14 1.04 -11.25
C GLY A 67 9.38 2.28 -10.40
N THR A 68 10.24 3.16 -10.88
CA THR A 68 10.75 4.34 -10.14
C THR A 68 9.67 5.38 -9.84
N ALA A 69 8.53 5.37 -10.54
CA ALA A 69 7.42 6.31 -10.34
C ALA A 69 6.54 5.98 -9.12
N ALA A 70 6.69 4.80 -8.50
CA ALA A 70 5.77 4.35 -7.43
C ALA A 70 5.65 5.32 -6.25
N PHE A 71 6.72 6.00 -5.84
CA PHE A 71 6.65 7.03 -4.79
C PHE A 71 5.95 8.30 -5.24
N ASP A 72 6.11 8.71 -6.51
CA ASP A 72 5.41 9.86 -7.08
C ASP A 72 3.92 9.57 -7.21
N GLU A 73 3.55 8.32 -7.52
CA GLU A 73 2.16 7.86 -7.54
C GLU A 73 1.52 7.92 -6.15
N VAL A 74 2.24 7.49 -5.10
CA VAL A 74 1.77 7.68 -3.71
C VAL A 74 1.55 9.16 -3.41
N ALA A 75 2.49 10.03 -3.78
CA ALA A 75 2.35 11.48 -3.56
C ALA A 75 1.10 12.03 -4.25
N ALA A 76 0.90 11.69 -5.53
CA ALA A 76 -0.27 12.11 -6.31
C ALA A 76 -1.59 11.57 -5.71
N THR A 77 -1.59 10.34 -5.21
CA THR A 77 -2.75 9.75 -4.52
C THR A 77 -3.08 10.50 -3.22
N LEU A 78 -2.07 10.86 -2.42
CA LEU A 78 -2.28 11.68 -1.22
C LEU A 78 -2.84 13.07 -1.58
N ASP A 79 -2.43 13.66 -2.72
CA ASP A 79 -2.99 14.92 -3.22
C ASP A 79 -4.46 14.78 -3.65
N VAL A 80 -4.83 13.64 -4.24
CA VAL A 80 -6.24 13.33 -4.55
C VAL A 80 -7.05 13.28 -3.25
N ILE A 81 -6.61 12.53 -2.25
CA ILE A 81 -7.31 12.38 -0.98
C ILE A 81 -7.44 13.73 -0.25
N GLU A 82 -6.39 14.56 -0.29
CA GLU A 82 -6.43 15.90 0.32
C GLU A 82 -7.48 16.79 -0.36
N ARG A 83 -7.59 16.78 -1.69
CA ARG A 83 -8.63 17.53 -2.43
C ARG A 83 -10.05 17.06 -2.14
N LEU A 84 -10.25 15.76 -1.92
CA LEU A 84 -11.56 15.20 -1.53
C LEU A 84 -11.97 15.64 -0.11
N ALA A 85 -11.03 16.07 0.72
CA ALA A 85 -11.26 16.57 2.07
C ALA A 85 -12.20 15.67 2.92
N PRO A 86 -11.89 14.37 3.07
CA PRO A 86 -12.79 13.46 3.77
C PRO A 86 -12.92 13.81 5.26
N ARG A 87 -14.14 13.72 5.78
CA ARG A 87 -14.43 13.83 7.21
C ARG A 87 -14.28 12.52 7.96
N THR A 88 -14.51 11.42 7.26
CA THR A 88 -14.39 10.06 7.81
C THR A 88 -13.61 9.21 6.84
N VAL A 89 -12.62 8.46 7.33
CA VAL A 89 -11.81 7.55 6.53
C VAL A 89 -11.96 6.12 7.06
N ILE A 90 -12.32 5.21 6.16
CA ILE A 90 -12.39 3.76 6.40
C ILE A 90 -11.18 3.13 5.70
N PRO A 91 -10.09 2.83 6.42
CA PRO A 91 -8.88 2.30 5.84
C PRO A 91 -8.93 0.78 5.63
N GLY A 92 -8.03 0.24 4.79
CA GLY A 92 -7.83 -1.20 4.64
C GLY A 92 -7.25 -1.85 5.92
N HIS A 93 -6.50 -1.09 6.71
CA HIS A 93 -5.91 -1.54 7.97
C HIS A 93 -6.07 -0.49 9.07
N GLY A 94 -6.43 -0.95 10.27
CA GLY A 94 -6.63 -0.10 11.45
C GLY A 94 -8.07 0.35 11.64
N PRO A 95 -8.34 1.21 12.64
CA PRO A 95 -9.68 1.71 12.93
C PRO A 95 -10.11 2.79 11.92
N VAL A 96 -11.42 3.01 11.83
CA VAL A 96 -11.98 4.20 11.17
C VAL A 96 -11.52 5.45 11.93
N PHE A 97 -11.15 6.50 11.19
CA PHE A 97 -10.68 7.76 11.79
C PHE A 97 -11.26 8.99 11.09
N THR A 98 -11.16 10.15 11.76
CA THR A 98 -11.76 11.43 11.31
C THR A 98 -10.76 12.57 11.16
N ASP A 99 -9.49 12.38 11.59
CA ASP A 99 -8.44 13.38 11.45
C ASP A 99 -7.61 13.08 10.18
N ALA A 100 -8.26 13.26 9.01
CA ALA A 100 -7.60 13.05 7.72
C ALA A 100 -6.40 14.00 7.50
N PRO A 101 -6.43 15.30 7.90
CA PRO A 101 -5.26 16.18 7.76
C PRO A 101 -4.03 15.67 8.50
N ARG A 102 -4.19 15.17 9.73
CA ARG A 102 -3.08 14.59 10.51
C ARG A 102 -2.56 13.32 9.86
N ALA A 103 -3.45 12.45 9.39
CA ALA A 103 -3.07 11.21 8.72
C ALA A 103 -2.29 11.49 7.43
N LEU A 104 -2.74 12.46 6.61
CA LEU A 104 -2.03 12.91 5.40
C LEU A 104 -0.64 13.47 5.73
N ALA A 105 -0.52 14.32 6.75
CA ALA A 105 0.77 14.85 7.19
C ALA A 105 1.72 13.73 7.61
N THR A 106 1.21 12.72 8.33
CA THR A 106 1.98 11.54 8.74
C THR A 106 2.41 10.71 7.54
N ALA A 107 1.52 10.47 6.58
CA ALA A 107 1.79 9.75 5.36
C ALA A 107 2.86 10.46 4.50
N ARG A 108 2.75 11.77 4.31
CA ARG A 108 3.74 12.57 3.56
C ARG A 108 5.13 12.53 4.21
N LYS A 109 5.20 12.69 5.53
CA LYS A 109 6.48 12.58 6.28
C LYS A 109 7.12 11.20 6.12
N ARG A 110 6.31 10.14 6.12
CA ARG A 110 6.78 8.77 5.88
C ARG A 110 7.31 8.61 4.47
N LEU A 111 6.57 9.10 3.47
CA LEU A 111 6.97 9.07 2.06
C LEU A 111 8.30 9.82 1.84
N GLU A 112 8.46 11.02 2.40
CA GLU A 112 9.74 11.75 2.36
C GLU A 112 10.90 10.93 2.95
N GLY A 113 10.64 10.22 4.04
CA GLY A 113 11.62 9.33 4.66
C GLY A 113 12.06 8.20 3.72
N PHE A 114 11.12 7.63 2.97
CA PHE A 114 11.39 6.57 1.99
C PHE A 114 12.17 7.10 0.79
N VAL A 115 11.74 8.21 0.20
CA VAL A 115 12.43 8.87 -0.92
C VAL A 115 13.87 9.26 -0.53
N ARG A 116 14.07 9.80 0.69
CA ARG A 116 15.38 10.23 1.18
C ARG A 116 16.32 9.06 1.49
N SER A 117 15.78 7.89 1.80
CA SER A 117 16.55 6.73 2.22
C SER A 117 16.02 5.43 1.58
N PRO A 118 16.20 5.23 0.26
CA PRO A 118 15.64 4.07 -0.44
C PRO A 118 16.09 2.71 0.14
N GLY A 119 17.36 2.58 0.54
CA GLY A 119 17.85 1.34 1.18
C GLY A 119 17.17 1.02 2.53
N LYS A 120 16.77 2.04 3.31
CA LYS A 120 15.97 1.82 4.52
C LYS A 120 14.55 1.38 4.18
N HIS A 121 13.97 1.94 3.12
CA HIS A 121 12.68 1.51 2.61
C HIS A 121 12.74 0.06 2.11
N ALA A 122 13.76 -0.30 1.35
CA ALA A 122 13.98 -1.67 0.88
C ALA A 122 14.01 -2.69 2.03
N LEU A 123 14.74 -2.39 3.11
CA LEU A 123 14.75 -3.22 4.32
C LEU A 123 13.37 -3.28 5.02
N TYR A 124 12.62 -2.18 5.00
CA TYR A 124 11.24 -2.18 5.51
C TYR A 124 10.33 -3.08 4.67
N ALA A 125 10.37 -2.96 3.35
CA ALA A 125 9.59 -3.79 2.42
C ALA A 125 9.94 -5.29 2.57
N ALA A 126 11.22 -5.63 2.67
CA ALA A 126 11.67 -6.99 2.95
C ALA A 126 11.09 -7.55 4.26
N LYS A 127 11.11 -6.77 5.35
CA LYS A 127 10.52 -7.15 6.63
C LYS A 127 9.01 -7.36 6.55
N VAL A 128 8.30 -6.55 5.76
CA VAL A 128 6.86 -6.71 5.54
C VAL A 128 6.57 -8.05 4.87
N LEU A 129 7.29 -8.41 3.79
CA LEU A 129 7.11 -9.69 3.11
C LEU A 129 7.42 -10.87 4.02
N LEU A 130 8.53 -10.82 4.78
CA LEU A 130 8.86 -11.86 5.77
C LEU A 130 7.76 -12.02 6.82
N LYS A 131 7.21 -10.91 7.31
CA LYS A 131 6.10 -10.93 8.27
C LYS A 131 4.87 -11.60 7.68
N TYR A 132 4.47 -11.25 6.45
CA TYR A 132 3.33 -11.89 5.80
C TYR A 132 3.57 -13.38 5.58
N LYS A 133 4.78 -13.78 5.16
CA LYS A 133 5.12 -15.19 5.02
C LYS A 133 5.04 -15.95 6.34
N LEU A 134 5.47 -15.36 7.44
CA LEU A 134 5.34 -15.94 8.78
C LEU A 134 3.86 -16.06 9.20
N LEU A 135 3.03 -15.06 8.89
CA LEU A 135 1.59 -15.12 9.15
C LEU A 135 0.89 -16.21 8.32
N GLU A 136 1.33 -16.41 7.07
CA GLU A 136 0.82 -17.49 6.20
C GLU A 136 1.18 -18.88 6.75
N LEU A 137 2.45 -19.06 7.13
CA LEU A 137 2.97 -20.37 7.56
C LEU A 137 2.60 -20.70 9.00
N GLN A 138 2.32 -19.70 9.84
CA GLN A 138 2.08 -19.79 11.29
C GLN A 138 3.27 -20.39 12.08
N HIS A 139 3.89 -21.44 11.56
CA HIS A 139 5.09 -22.08 12.09
C HIS A 139 6.08 -22.40 10.98
N THR A 140 7.36 -22.06 11.19
CA THR A 140 8.44 -22.41 10.28
C THR A 140 9.78 -22.41 11.02
N THR A 141 10.82 -22.98 10.40
CA THR A 141 12.19 -22.90 10.91
C THR A 141 12.94 -21.78 10.22
N VAL A 142 14.01 -21.25 10.83
CA VAL A 142 14.85 -20.22 10.21
C VAL A 142 15.42 -20.71 8.88
N PRO A 143 15.98 -21.95 8.74
CA PRO A 143 16.46 -22.43 7.44
C PRO A 143 15.38 -22.50 6.37
N ALA A 144 14.15 -22.92 6.70
CA ALA A 144 13.05 -22.98 5.73
C ALA A 144 12.62 -21.59 5.28
N LEU A 145 12.57 -20.59 6.20
CA LEU A 145 12.27 -19.22 5.88
C LEU A 145 13.37 -18.59 5.01
N GLN A 146 14.64 -18.89 5.28
CA GLN A 146 15.77 -18.46 4.47
C GLN A 146 15.70 -19.05 3.07
N GLN A 147 15.45 -20.35 2.94
CA GLN A 147 15.28 -21.01 1.65
C GLN A 147 14.14 -20.37 0.84
N TRP A 148 13.02 -20.04 1.49
CA TRP A 148 11.94 -19.32 0.83
C TRP A 148 12.38 -17.93 0.36
N ALA A 149 13.08 -17.16 1.21
CA ALA A 149 13.57 -15.83 0.85
C ALA A 149 14.57 -15.89 -0.32
N ASP A 150 15.50 -16.85 -0.32
CA ASP A 150 16.48 -17.06 -1.39
C ASP A 150 15.81 -17.45 -2.73
N GLY A 151 14.67 -18.17 -2.66
CA GLY A 151 13.86 -18.54 -3.82
C GLY A 151 12.87 -17.45 -4.26
N THR A 152 12.72 -16.36 -3.53
CA THR A 152 11.78 -15.28 -3.84
C THR A 152 12.50 -14.19 -4.66
N PRO A 153 12.12 -13.97 -5.93
CA PRO A 153 12.85 -13.06 -6.84
C PRO A 153 13.00 -11.62 -6.29
N TYR A 154 12.02 -11.15 -5.53
CA TYR A 154 12.02 -9.80 -4.99
C TYR A 154 13.24 -9.53 -4.07
N PHE A 155 13.64 -10.47 -3.23
CA PHE A 155 14.83 -10.29 -2.38
C PHE A 155 16.12 -10.17 -3.22
N GLY A 156 16.16 -10.84 -4.37
CA GLY A 156 17.24 -10.69 -5.36
C GLY A 156 17.27 -9.27 -5.95
N LEU A 157 16.11 -8.74 -6.33
CA LEU A 157 15.97 -7.36 -6.83
C LEU A 157 16.41 -6.33 -5.80
N LEU A 158 15.95 -6.46 -4.53
CA LEU A 158 16.37 -5.59 -3.44
C LEU A 158 17.87 -5.59 -3.22
N HIS A 159 18.47 -6.77 -3.19
CA HIS A 159 19.93 -6.90 -3.02
C HIS A 159 20.67 -6.21 -4.16
N GLN A 160 20.27 -6.47 -5.41
CA GLN A 160 20.90 -5.86 -6.58
C GLN A 160 20.76 -4.33 -6.60
N ALA A 161 19.60 -3.81 -6.25
CA ALA A 161 19.31 -2.37 -6.31
C ALA A 161 19.97 -1.58 -5.17
N HIS A 162 20.09 -2.15 -3.96
CA HIS A 162 20.43 -1.38 -2.77
C HIS A 162 21.60 -1.92 -1.96
N PHE A 163 22.03 -3.16 -2.18
CA PHE A 163 23.01 -3.85 -1.34
C PHE A 163 24.04 -4.65 -2.12
N ALA A 164 24.24 -4.37 -3.41
CA ALA A 164 25.15 -5.12 -4.29
C ALA A 164 26.61 -5.21 -3.76
N ASP A 165 27.04 -4.17 -3.04
CA ASP A 165 28.39 -4.11 -2.44
C ASP A 165 28.51 -4.88 -1.11
N GLN A 166 27.40 -5.42 -0.59
CA GLN A 166 27.38 -6.20 0.64
C GLN A 166 27.34 -7.70 0.31
N PRO A 167 28.10 -8.54 1.03
CA PRO A 167 27.95 -9.98 0.84
C PRO A 167 26.52 -10.38 1.23
N LYS A 168 25.90 -11.25 0.40
CA LYS A 168 24.65 -11.90 0.81
C LYS A 168 24.96 -12.61 2.12
N ALA A 169 24.23 -12.26 3.18
CA ALA A 169 24.35 -12.96 4.44
C ALA A 169 24.09 -14.46 4.22
N GLN A 170 25.04 -15.29 4.66
CA GLN A 170 24.88 -16.74 4.69
C GLN A 170 24.01 -17.13 5.87
#